data_4a9ab433d458dfc2cb5e4844aa44f548
#
_entry.id   4a9ab433d458dfc2cb5e4844aa44f548
#
_cell.length_a   1.000
_cell.length_b   1.000
_cell.length_c   1.000
_cell.angle_alpha   90.00
_cell.angle_beta   90.00
_cell.angle_gamma   90.00
#
_symmetry.space_group_name_H-M   'P 1'
#
loop_
_entity.id
_entity.type
_entity.pdbx_description
1 polymer ?
#
loop_
_entity_poly.entity_id
_entity_poly.type
_entity_poly.pdbx_seq_one_letter_code
_entity_poly.pdbx_strand_id
1 'polypeptide(L)'
;MQLHHKWDKYLGTLWRERDFRTLWLSLTITHFGGQITFLALPITAAIMLQATPLQMGILTAFEALPYTLFGLFTGVLVDRSYKLPLIIIADVLRGLALLAVPIAAWFGVLSMPILYIVGFLVGIGGIVGWAAYQVFMAERVGRENLVEANARIALSDSASQLIGPGLAGMLIHALTAPFAILLDAASFFISAIMLRGIKPHPGDAPLAREKSESWQHAWAGIWTDAKEGLALIWHTPVLRSIGFSLMMWNFLKHIYLAIVILFATRDLALSPGKIGVIFMMAGVGFLAASAFCQSLNERYGVGPVMLFGLTLSGASWLMVATVTAEYVTTLHFGLALFFFDFGAMIFFINYLTLRQAVAPNHLRGRVTSTLIFIAVSLSPIGSLLGGVMGTYFGLRATIVVAGVGGLILGFAMLRYSPLRQMHELPEPVESPVRTPEMAV
;
A
#
# COMPACT_ATOMS: atom_id res chain seq x y z
N MET A 1 -12.16 -40.56 -12.13
CA MET A 1 -13.06 -40.04 -11.11
C MET A 1 -12.38 -39.83 -9.74
N GLN A 2 -11.37 -40.60 -9.35
CA GLN A 2 -10.65 -40.42 -8.04
C GLN A 2 -9.62 -39.29 -7.98
N LEU A 3 -9.11 -38.79 -9.09
CA LEU A 3 -8.17 -37.65 -9.13
C LEU A 3 -8.86 -36.30 -8.84
N HIS A 4 -10.14 -36.13 -9.25
CA HIS A 4 -10.90 -34.92 -8.94
C HIS A 4 -11.15 -34.73 -7.44
N HIS A 5 -11.35 -35.82 -6.68
CA HIS A 5 -11.65 -35.76 -5.25
C HIS A 5 -10.43 -35.37 -4.37
N LYS A 6 -9.20 -35.60 -4.83
CA LYS A 6 -7.97 -35.18 -4.11
C LYS A 6 -7.71 -33.68 -4.25
N TRP A 7 -7.96 -33.10 -5.43
CA TRP A 7 -7.79 -31.67 -5.66
C TRP A 7 -8.86 -30.82 -4.96
N ASP A 8 -10.08 -31.34 -4.79
CA ASP A 8 -11.18 -30.67 -4.09
C ASP A 8 -10.87 -30.40 -2.60
N LYS A 9 -10.05 -31.24 -1.97
CA LYS A 9 -9.65 -31.08 -0.58
C LYS A 9 -8.61 -29.96 -0.37
N TYR A 10 -7.84 -29.64 -1.43
CA TYR A 10 -6.81 -28.59 -1.42
C TYR A 10 -7.31 -27.26 -1.99
N LEU A 11 -8.31 -27.28 -2.88
CA LEU A 11 -8.81 -26.08 -3.56
C LEU A 11 -9.94 -25.35 -2.80
N GLY A 12 -10.53 -25.95 -1.76
CA GLY A 12 -11.60 -25.35 -0.95
C GLY A 12 -12.92 -25.18 -1.71
N THR A 13 -13.98 -24.80 -0.99
CA THR A 13 -15.34 -24.64 -1.56
C THR A 13 -15.46 -23.44 -2.48
N LEU A 14 -14.74 -22.36 -2.20
CA LEU A 14 -14.77 -21.11 -2.96
C LEU A 14 -14.28 -21.23 -4.41
N TRP A 15 -13.39 -22.18 -4.68
CA TRP A 15 -12.90 -22.39 -6.05
C TRP A 15 -13.99 -22.86 -7.03
N ARG A 16 -15.09 -23.40 -6.50
CA ARG A 16 -16.25 -23.81 -7.32
C ARG A 16 -17.12 -22.63 -7.70
N GLU A 17 -17.06 -21.53 -6.93
CA GLU A 17 -17.86 -20.34 -7.21
C GLU A 17 -17.24 -19.52 -8.34
N ARG A 18 -18.00 -19.40 -9.45
CA ARG A 18 -17.57 -18.66 -10.63
C ARG A 18 -17.23 -17.20 -10.32
N ASP A 19 -18.06 -16.57 -9.52
CA ASP A 19 -17.94 -15.13 -9.19
C ASP A 19 -16.66 -14.87 -8.40
N PHE A 20 -16.37 -15.72 -7.39
CA PHE A 20 -15.12 -15.62 -6.64
C PHE A 20 -13.89 -15.82 -7.53
N ARG A 21 -13.87 -16.83 -8.40
CA ARG A 21 -12.75 -17.04 -9.33
C ARG A 21 -12.54 -15.84 -10.24
N THR A 22 -13.63 -15.27 -10.76
CA THR A 22 -13.57 -14.08 -11.62
C THR A 22 -13.00 -12.89 -10.87
N LEU A 23 -13.47 -12.62 -9.66
CA LEU A 23 -12.95 -11.58 -8.79
C LEU A 23 -11.47 -11.77 -8.44
N TRP A 24 -11.11 -12.98 -8.03
CA TRP A 24 -9.74 -13.31 -7.66
C TRP A 24 -8.78 -13.21 -8.84
N LEU A 25 -9.16 -13.73 -10.02
CA LEU A 25 -8.34 -13.63 -11.24
C LEU A 25 -8.19 -12.18 -11.70
N SER A 26 -9.27 -11.40 -11.71
CA SER A 26 -9.22 -9.98 -12.08
C SER A 26 -8.25 -9.21 -11.18
N LEU A 27 -8.33 -9.41 -9.86
CA LEU A 27 -7.43 -8.79 -8.90
C LEU A 27 -5.98 -9.26 -9.08
N THR A 28 -5.76 -10.56 -9.29
CA THR A 28 -4.42 -11.11 -9.49
C THR A 28 -3.76 -10.50 -10.72
N ILE A 29 -4.47 -10.40 -11.84
CA ILE A 29 -3.97 -9.78 -13.08
C ILE A 29 -3.60 -8.33 -12.83
N THR A 30 -4.45 -7.55 -12.16
CA THR A 30 -4.19 -6.13 -11.88
C THR A 30 -3.09 -5.93 -10.82
N HIS A 31 -2.89 -6.86 -9.88
CA HIS A 31 -1.73 -6.82 -8.96
C HIS A 31 -0.40 -6.98 -9.71
N PHE A 32 -0.31 -7.96 -10.62
CA PHE A 32 0.90 -8.13 -11.45
C PHE A 32 1.11 -6.95 -12.40
N GLY A 33 0.04 -6.45 -13.04
CA GLY A 33 0.09 -5.23 -13.86
C GLY A 33 0.59 -4.02 -13.08
N GLY A 34 0.06 -3.81 -11.87
CA GLY A 34 0.46 -2.72 -11.00
C GLY A 34 1.95 -2.72 -10.63
N GLN A 35 2.60 -3.88 -10.53
CA GLN A 35 4.05 -3.96 -10.33
C GLN A 35 4.83 -3.40 -11.54
N ILE A 36 4.26 -3.54 -12.75
CA ILE A 36 4.87 -2.94 -13.96
C ILE A 36 4.82 -1.43 -13.86
N THR A 37 3.65 -0.86 -13.60
CA THR A 37 3.48 0.60 -13.47
C THR A 37 4.30 1.18 -12.32
N PHE A 38 4.36 0.49 -11.17
CA PHE A 38 5.16 0.90 -10.01
C PHE A 38 6.64 1.17 -10.36
N LEU A 39 7.24 0.36 -11.25
CA LEU A 39 8.60 0.59 -11.73
C LEU A 39 8.64 1.43 -13.00
N ALA A 40 7.73 1.22 -13.95
CA ALA A 40 7.79 1.82 -15.26
C ALA A 40 7.51 3.33 -15.24
N LEU A 41 6.57 3.80 -14.40
CA LEU A 41 6.21 5.22 -14.36
C LEU A 41 7.39 6.10 -13.88
N PRO A 42 8.05 5.82 -12.72
CA PRO A 42 9.22 6.58 -12.31
C PRO A 42 10.45 6.34 -13.21
N ILE A 43 10.63 5.15 -13.80
CA ILE A 43 11.71 4.89 -14.77
C ILE A 43 11.48 5.70 -16.06
N THR A 44 10.25 5.83 -16.54
CA THR A 44 9.89 6.70 -17.67
C THR A 44 10.29 8.15 -17.39
N ALA A 45 9.94 8.66 -16.21
CA ALA A 45 10.32 10.01 -15.79
C ALA A 45 11.85 10.16 -15.70
N ALA A 46 12.53 9.21 -15.08
CA ALA A 46 13.96 9.29 -14.82
C ALA A 46 14.82 9.17 -16.09
N ILE A 47 14.50 8.19 -16.98
CA ILE A 47 15.34 7.86 -18.15
C ILE A 47 14.90 8.63 -19.38
N MET A 48 13.57 8.63 -19.69
CA MET A 48 13.10 9.21 -20.95
C MET A 48 12.94 10.73 -20.87
N LEU A 49 12.38 11.22 -19.75
CA LEU A 49 12.15 12.65 -19.56
C LEU A 49 13.31 13.36 -18.83
N GLN A 50 14.32 12.63 -18.39
CA GLN A 50 15.45 13.18 -17.63
C GLN A 50 15.01 14.04 -16.43
N ALA A 51 13.95 13.58 -15.74
CA ALA A 51 13.28 14.31 -14.68
C ALA A 51 14.25 14.74 -13.57
N THR A 52 14.14 15.97 -13.11
CA THR A 52 14.91 16.46 -11.95
C THR A 52 14.44 15.77 -10.65
N PRO A 53 15.23 15.78 -9.57
CA PRO A 53 14.77 15.22 -8.29
C PRO A 53 13.47 15.87 -7.79
N LEU A 54 13.31 17.18 -7.99
CA LEU A 54 12.07 17.90 -7.66
C LEU A 54 10.87 17.37 -8.47
N GLN A 55 11.05 17.16 -9.77
CA GLN A 55 9.99 16.58 -10.61
C GLN A 55 9.59 15.17 -10.20
N MET A 56 10.56 14.35 -9.76
CA MET A 56 10.26 13.03 -9.19
C MET A 56 9.52 13.14 -7.87
N GLY A 57 9.91 14.08 -7.00
CA GLY A 57 9.18 14.36 -5.76
C GLY A 57 7.73 14.79 -6.00
N ILE A 58 7.48 15.63 -7.03
CA ILE A 58 6.13 16.02 -7.44
C ILE A 58 5.36 14.79 -7.97
N LEU A 59 5.98 13.94 -8.80
CA LEU A 59 5.34 12.73 -9.31
C LEU A 59 4.86 11.83 -8.16
N THR A 60 5.76 11.48 -7.25
CA THR A 60 5.44 10.62 -6.09
C THR A 60 4.42 11.30 -5.16
N ALA A 61 4.44 12.63 -5.03
CA ALA A 61 3.43 13.37 -4.29
C ALA A 61 2.05 13.26 -4.94
N PHE A 62 1.94 13.37 -6.27
CA PHE A 62 0.68 13.22 -7.00
C PHE A 62 0.12 11.79 -6.93
N GLU A 63 0.98 10.77 -6.89
CA GLU A 63 0.56 9.38 -6.67
C GLU A 63 0.00 9.16 -5.25
N ALA A 64 0.58 9.83 -4.23
CA ALA A 64 0.17 9.70 -2.83
C ALA A 64 -1.02 10.61 -2.46
N LEU A 65 -1.19 11.74 -3.15
CA LEU A 65 -2.17 12.79 -2.82
C LEU A 65 -3.63 12.29 -2.79
N PRO A 66 -4.11 11.40 -3.71
CA PRO A 66 -5.46 10.85 -3.64
C PRO A 66 -5.77 10.14 -2.33
N TYR A 67 -4.83 9.39 -1.79
CA TYR A 67 -5.00 8.67 -0.52
C TYR A 67 -5.15 9.63 0.66
N THR A 68 -4.43 10.74 0.64
CA THR A 68 -4.53 11.78 1.66
C THR A 68 -5.83 12.58 1.53
N LEU A 69 -6.23 12.97 0.31
CA LEU A 69 -7.41 13.81 0.09
C LEU A 69 -8.72 13.04 0.20
N PHE A 70 -8.77 11.82 -0.34
CA PHE A 70 -10.01 11.08 -0.51
C PHE A 70 -10.15 9.86 0.42
N GLY A 71 -9.09 9.50 1.16
CA GLY A 71 -9.06 8.29 1.99
C GLY A 71 -10.22 8.18 2.97
N LEU A 72 -10.55 9.26 3.67
CA LEU A 72 -11.68 9.29 4.61
C LEU A 72 -13.05 9.25 3.92
N PHE A 73 -13.14 9.77 2.69
CA PHE A 73 -14.40 9.92 1.97
C PHE A 73 -14.78 8.70 1.14
N THR A 74 -13.78 7.88 0.81
CA THR A 74 -13.97 6.69 -0.04
C THR A 74 -14.96 5.71 0.55
N GLY A 75 -14.96 5.53 1.88
CA GLY A 75 -15.93 4.68 2.57
C GLY A 75 -17.37 5.07 2.30
N VAL A 76 -17.72 6.36 2.45
CA VAL A 76 -19.08 6.86 2.18
C VAL A 76 -19.47 6.73 0.72
N LEU A 77 -18.52 6.97 -0.20
CA LEU A 77 -18.77 6.78 -1.62
C LEU A 77 -19.12 5.31 -1.93
N VAL A 78 -18.36 4.36 -1.35
CA VAL A 78 -18.57 2.92 -1.54
C VAL A 78 -19.90 2.48 -0.94
N ASP A 79 -20.23 2.91 0.28
CA ASP A 79 -21.48 2.53 0.95
C ASP A 79 -22.73 2.97 0.18
N ARG A 80 -22.64 4.14 -0.49
CA ARG A 80 -23.74 4.73 -1.27
C ARG A 80 -23.77 4.31 -2.74
N SER A 81 -22.82 3.52 -3.20
CA SER A 81 -22.67 3.13 -4.60
C SER A 81 -22.86 1.62 -4.78
N TYR A 82 -23.24 1.22 -5.99
CA TYR A 82 -23.12 -0.18 -6.40
C TYR A 82 -21.63 -0.54 -6.52
N LYS A 83 -21.15 -1.48 -5.71
CA LYS A 83 -19.74 -1.81 -5.55
C LYS A 83 -19.13 -2.33 -6.85
N LEU A 84 -19.78 -3.29 -7.52
CA LEU A 84 -19.28 -3.89 -8.76
C LEU A 84 -19.13 -2.87 -9.91
N PRO A 85 -20.13 -2.02 -10.25
CA PRO A 85 -19.95 -0.93 -11.21
C PRO A 85 -18.83 0.03 -10.81
N LEU A 86 -18.67 0.33 -9.51
CA LEU A 86 -17.64 1.24 -9.02
C LEU A 86 -16.24 0.66 -9.23
N ILE A 87 -16.03 -0.64 -9.01
CA ILE A 87 -14.77 -1.33 -9.32
C ILE A 87 -14.48 -1.26 -10.82
N ILE A 88 -15.47 -1.56 -11.66
CA ILE A 88 -15.31 -1.54 -13.13
C ILE A 88 -14.96 -0.12 -13.61
N ILE A 89 -15.62 0.92 -13.09
CA ILE A 89 -15.33 2.32 -13.43
C ILE A 89 -13.91 2.69 -12.99
N ALA A 90 -13.50 2.29 -11.79
CA ALA A 90 -12.14 2.53 -11.29
C ALA A 90 -11.07 1.86 -12.16
N ASP A 91 -11.30 0.61 -12.59
CA ASP A 91 -10.38 -0.10 -13.47
C ASP A 91 -10.32 0.55 -14.86
N VAL A 92 -11.46 0.92 -15.45
CA VAL A 92 -11.49 1.63 -16.73
C VAL A 92 -10.77 2.98 -16.65
N LEU A 93 -11.01 3.75 -15.58
CA LEU A 93 -10.31 5.03 -15.35
C LEU A 93 -8.79 4.83 -15.30
N ARG A 94 -8.32 3.83 -14.53
CA ARG A 94 -6.89 3.50 -14.41
C ARG A 94 -6.31 3.05 -15.75
N GLY A 95 -7.01 2.17 -16.46
CA GLY A 95 -6.60 1.71 -17.78
C GLY A 95 -6.47 2.85 -18.79
N LEU A 96 -7.46 3.76 -18.86
CA LEU A 96 -7.44 4.93 -19.75
C LEU A 96 -6.32 5.92 -19.35
N ALA A 97 -6.14 6.17 -18.05
CA ALA A 97 -5.08 7.03 -17.57
C ALA A 97 -3.70 6.49 -17.96
N LEU A 98 -3.47 5.20 -17.75
CA LEU A 98 -2.20 4.55 -18.09
C LEU A 98 -1.94 4.52 -19.60
N LEU A 99 -2.97 4.35 -20.44
CA LEU A 99 -2.84 4.43 -21.90
C LEU A 99 -2.31 5.76 -22.39
N ALA A 100 -2.56 6.85 -21.67
CA ALA A 100 -2.07 8.17 -22.05
C ALA A 100 -0.53 8.21 -22.12
N VAL A 101 0.19 7.40 -21.32
CA VAL A 101 1.67 7.38 -21.28
C VAL A 101 2.26 6.83 -22.59
N PRO A 102 1.96 5.59 -23.03
CA PRO A 102 2.51 5.05 -24.27
C PRO A 102 2.02 5.82 -25.50
N ILE A 103 0.79 6.33 -25.49
CA ILE A 103 0.27 7.15 -26.59
C ILE A 103 1.04 8.46 -26.69
N ALA A 104 1.23 9.18 -25.58
CA ALA A 104 2.00 10.42 -25.58
C ALA A 104 3.49 10.18 -25.95
N ALA A 105 4.05 9.05 -25.53
CA ALA A 105 5.39 8.64 -25.93
C ALA A 105 5.51 8.37 -27.44
N TRP A 106 4.52 7.68 -28.01
CA TRP A 106 4.47 7.38 -29.43
C TRP A 106 4.45 8.65 -30.30
N PHE A 107 3.65 9.67 -29.88
CA PHE A 107 3.58 10.95 -30.58
C PHE A 107 4.71 11.92 -30.22
N GLY A 108 5.63 11.54 -29.34
CA GLY A 108 6.75 12.41 -28.93
C GLY A 108 6.34 13.62 -28.08
N VAL A 109 5.12 13.61 -27.49
CA VAL A 109 4.56 14.69 -26.64
C VAL A 109 4.55 14.36 -25.16
N LEU A 110 5.19 13.25 -24.78
CA LEU A 110 5.26 12.84 -23.37
C LEU A 110 6.01 13.91 -22.55
N SER A 111 5.42 14.26 -21.41
CA SER A 111 5.96 15.29 -20.52
C SER A 111 5.62 14.99 -19.06
N MET A 112 6.36 15.61 -18.12
CA MET A 112 6.12 15.42 -16.67
C MET A 112 4.69 15.72 -16.22
N PRO A 113 4.00 16.80 -16.69
CA PRO A 113 2.60 17.04 -16.35
C PRO A 113 1.66 15.89 -16.70
N ILE A 114 1.89 15.19 -17.82
CA ILE A 114 1.10 14.00 -18.20
C ILE A 114 1.30 12.90 -17.14
N LEU A 115 2.54 12.63 -16.72
CA LEU A 115 2.81 11.62 -15.69
C LEU A 115 2.20 11.99 -14.34
N TYR A 116 2.18 13.28 -13.96
CA TYR A 116 1.52 13.75 -12.73
C TYR A 116 0.02 13.47 -12.76
N ILE A 117 -0.66 13.83 -13.86
CA ILE A 117 -2.10 13.57 -14.02
C ILE A 117 -2.38 12.08 -14.02
N VAL A 118 -1.58 11.28 -14.73
CA VAL A 118 -1.72 9.82 -14.76
C VAL A 118 -1.54 9.23 -13.36
N GLY A 119 -0.48 9.58 -12.64
CA GLY A 119 -0.24 9.12 -11.26
C GLY A 119 -1.40 9.46 -10.33
N PHE A 120 -1.93 10.68 -10.42
CA PHE A 120 -3.08 11.12 -9.62
C PHE A 120 -4.36 10.33 -9.93
N LEU A 121 -4.69 10.13 -11.23
CA LEU A 121 -5.88 9.38 -11.65
C LEU A 121 -5.77 7.88 -11.29
N VAL A 122 -4.59 7.29 -11.45
CA VAL A 122 -4.31 5.91 -11.01
C VAL A 122 -4.48 5.79 -9.50
N GLY A 123 -4.02 6.77 -8.73
CA GLY A 123 -4.21 6.83 -7.28
C GLY A 123 -5.69 6.93 -6.88
N ILE A 124 -6.50 7.79 -7.55
CA ILE A 124 -7.96 7.87 -7.31
C ILE A 124 -8.62 6.52 -7.58
N GLY A 125 -8.38 5.95 -8.76
CA GLY A 125 -8.94 4.64 -9.12
C GLY A 125 -8.47 3.55 -8.16
N GLY A 126 -7.22 3.62 -7.69
CA GLY A 126 -6.64 2.69 -6.73
C GLY A 126 -7.39 2.68 -5.40
N ILE A 127 -7.57 3.83 -4.77
CA ILE A 127 -8.22 3.91 -3.46
C ILE A 127 -9.71 3.55 -3.53
N VAL A 128 -10.42 4.04 -4.55
CA VAL A 128 -11.85 3.77 -4.73
C VAL A 128 -12.09 2.30 -5.10
N GLY A 129 -11.32 1.79 -6.08
CA GLY A 129 -11.44 0.41 -6.54
C GLY A 129 -11.11 -0.60 -5.44
N TRP A 130 -10.05 -0.36 -4.67
CA TRP A 130 -9.68 -1.24 -3.56
C TRP A 130 -10.75 -1.27 -2.45
N ALA A 131 -11.24 -0.11 -2.03
CA ALA A 131 -12.28 -0.04 -1.00
C ALA A 131 -13.59 -0.73 -1.45
N ALA A 132 -14.02 -0.49 -2.70
CA ALA A 132 -15.19 -1.15 -3.27
C ALA A 132 -15.00 -2.67 -3.40
N TYR A 133 -13.80 -3.11 -3.80
CA TYR A 133 -13.45 -4.52 -3.91
C TYR A 133 -13.54 -5.24 -2.55
N GLN A 134 -12.99 -4.65 -1.48
CA GLN A 134 -13.03 -5.23 -0.14
C GLN A 134 -14.47 -5.47 0.35
N VAL A 135 -15.35 -4.50 0.16
CA VAL A 135 -16.75 -4.62 0.56
C VAL A 135 -17.48 -5.64 -0.31
N PHE A 136 -17.34 -5.54 -1.64
CA PHE A 136 -18.01 -6.43 -2.57
C PHE A 136 -17.61 -7.90 -2.37
N MET A 137 -16.31 -8.15 -2.17
CA MET A 137 -15.80 -9.49 -1.91
C MET A 137 -16.39 -10.07 -0.62
N ALA A 138 -16.44 -9.27 0.45
CA ALA A 138 -17.00 -9.72 1.73
C ALA A 138 -18.50 -10.04 1.64
N GLU A 139 -19.28 -9.24 0.91
CA GLU A 139 -20.71 -9.46 0.65
C GLU A 139 -20.94 -10.73 -0.20
N ARG A 140 -20.05 -10.98 -1.18
CA ARG A 140 -20.21 -12.06 -2.17
C ARG A 140 -19.84 -13.44 -1.62
N VAL A 141 -18.76 -13.50 -0.84
CA VAL A 141 -18.18 -14.76 -0.34
C VAL A 141 -18.90 -15.29 0.91
N GLY A 142 -19.54 -14.40 1.67
CA GLY A 142 -20.16 -14.73 2.96
C GLY A 142 -19.14 -14.87 4.10
N ARG A 143 -19.62 -14.74 5.33
CA ARG A 143 -18.75 -14.69 6.53
C ARG A 143 -17.95 -15.96 6.75
N GLU A 144 -18.50 -17.12 6.44
CA GLU A 144 -17.92 -18.45 6.62
C GLU A 144 -16.68 -18.66 5.73
N ASN A 145 -16.63 -18.02 4.57
CA ASN A 145 -15.57 -18.21 3.57
C ASN A 145 -14.56 -17.06 3.52
N LEU A 146 -14.75 -16.00 4.33
CA LEU A 146 -13.87 -14.81 4.32
C LEU A 146 -12.41 -15.13 4.60
N VAL A 147 -12.15 -16.07 5.50
CA VAL A 147 -10.76 -16.47 5.85
C VAL A 147 -10.08 -17.09 4.65
N GLU A 148 -10.75 -18.01 3.93
CA GLU A 148 -10.21 -18.64 2.73
C GLU A 148 -10.00 -17.62 1.62
N ALA A 149 -10.97 -16.73 1.38
CA ALA A 149 -10.88 -15.68 0.37
C ALA A 149 -9.70 -14.74 0.62
N ASN A 150 -9.58 -14.22 1.84
CA ASN A 150 -8.48 -13.35 2.22
C ASN A 150 -7.11 -14.03 2.11
N ALA A 151 -7.02 -15.32 2.50
CA ALA A 151 -5.78 -16.08 2.36
C ALA A 151 -5.33 -16.21 0.88
N ARG A 152 -6.27 -16.43 -0.04
CA ARG A 152 -5.99 -16.52 -1.48
C ARG A 152 -5.58 -15.18 -2.08
N ILE A 153 -6.25 -14.10 -1.67
CA ILE A 153 -5.87 -12.75 -2.07
C ILE A 153 -4.47 -12.41 -1.58
N ALA A 154 -4.18 -12.68 -0.29
CA ALA A 154 -2.88 -12.45 0.29
C ALA A 154 -1.77 -13.26 -0.41
N LEU A 155 -2.06 -14.50 -0.83
CA LEU A 155 -1.13 -15.32 -1.59
C LEU A 155 -0.81 -14.70 -2.97
N SER A 156 -1.84 -14.24 -3.69
CA SER A 156 -1.66 -13.56 -4.99
C SER A 156 -0.90 -12.24 -4.86
N ASP A 157 -1.21 -11.45 -3.83
CA ASP A 157 -0.52 -10.21 -3.52
C ASP A 157 0.95 -10.47 -3.20
N SER A 158 1.24 -11.43 -2.32
CA SER A 158 2.62 -11.84 -1.99
C SER A 158 3.39 -12.35 -3.21
N ALA A 159 2.75 -13.15 -4.08
CA ALA A 159 3.36 -13.63 -5.32
C ALA A 159 3.65 -12.46 -6.26
N SER A 160 2.74 -11.50 -6.40
CA SER A 160 2.95 -10.32 -7.23
C SER A 160 4.06 -9.42 -6.71
N GLN A 161 4.17 -9.23 -5.40
CA GLN A 161 5.26 -8.45 -4.79
C GLN A 161 6.62 -9.14 -4.90
N LEU A 162 6.65 -10.48 -4.85
CA LEU A 162 7.89 -11.23 -4.99
C LEU A 162 8.39 -11.28 -6.45
N ILE A 163 7.52 -11.68 -7.37
CA ILE A 163 7.91 -11.97 -8.76
C ILE A 163 7.69 -10.75 -9.67
N GLY A 164 6.68 -9.94 -9.35
CA GLY A 164 6.22 -8.83 -10.18
C GLY A 164 7.31 -7.82 -10.55
N PRO A 165 8.12 -7.31 -9.61
CA PRO A 165 9.18 -6.35 -9.94
C PRO A 165 10.22 -6.91 -10.89
N GLY A 166 10.58 -8.20 -10.77
CA GLY A 166 11.49 -8.87 -11.70
C GLY A 166 10.93 -8.98 -13.11
N LEU A 167 9.66 -9.40 -13.23
CA LEU A 167 8.95 -9.40 -14.50
C LEU A 167 8.83 -7.99 -15.09
N ALA A 168 8.48 -7.01 -14.28
CA ALA A 168 8.42 -5.60 -14.67
C ALA A 168 9.75 -5.10 -15.22
N GLY A 169 10.85 -5.34 -14.50
CA GLY A 169 12.19 -4.95 -14.92
C GLY A 169 12.61 -5.57 -16.27
N MET A 170 12.29 -6.87 -16.49
CA MET A 170 12.53 -7.54 -17.77
C MET A 170 11.68 -6.95 -18.90
N LEU A 171 10.38 -6.71 -18.65
CA LEU A 171 9.46 -6.13 -19.64
C LEU A 171 9.86 -4.69 -19.99
N ILE A 172 10.26 -3.88 -19.01
CA ILE A 172 10.78 -2.52 -19.23
C ILE A 172 12.06 -2.56 -20.05
N HIS A 173 12.94 -3.52 -19.79
CA HIS A 173 14.17 -3.69 -20.55
C HIS A 173 13.93 -4.06 -22.02
N ALA A 174 12.92 -4.92 -22.27
CA ALA A 174 12.57 -5.39 -23.60
C ALA A 174 11.73 -4.41 -24.43
N LEU A 175 10.75 -3.74 -23.79
CA LEU A 175 9.74 -2.92 -24.46
C LEU A 175 9.94 -1.42 -24.28
N THR A 176 10.87 -0.99 -23.45
CA THR A 176 10.99 0.35 -22.83
C THR A 176 9.90 0.66 -21.81
N ALA A 177 10.17 1.60 -20.90
CA ALA A 177 9.27 1.84 -19.76
C ALA A 177 7.87 2.33 -20.16
N PRO A 178 7.67 3.31 -21.08
CA PRO A 178 6.34 3.74 -21.48
C PRO A 178 5.49 2.64 -22.10
N PHE A 179 6.10 1.76 -22.91
CA PHE A 179 5.35 0.69 -23.59
C PHE A 179 5.10 -0.52 -22.67
N ALA A 180 5.92 -0.74 -21.64
CA ALA A 180 5.63 -1.73 -20.61
C ALA A 180 4.33 -1.39 -19.83
N ILE A 181 4.03 -0.09 -19.63
CA ILE A 181 2.79 0.38 -18.99
C ILE A 181 1.53 -0.07 -19.76
N LEU A 182 1.63 -0.31 -21.08
CA LEU A 182 0.53 -0.81 -21.89
C LEU A 182 -0.01 -2.15 -21.36
N LEU A 183 0.87 -3.01 -20.82
CA LEU A 183 0.47 -4.29 -20.24
C LEU A 183 -0.36 -4.11 -18.97
N ASP A 184 -0.03 -3.13 -18.13
CA ASP A 184 -0.84 -2.82 -16.96
C ASP A 184 -2.16 -2.16 -17.37
N ALA A 185 -2.17 -1.23 -18.32
CA ALA A 185 -3.40 -0.69 -18.89
C ALA A 185 -4.32 -1.80 -19.41
N ALA A 186 -3.76 -2.78 -20.14
CA ALA A 186 -4.50 -3.94 -20.62
C ALA A 186 -5.03 -4.80 -19.45
N SER A 187 -4.26 -4.96 -18.36
CA SER A 187 -4.69 -5.71 -17.18
C SER A 187 -5.97 -5.15 -16.57
N PHE A 188 -6.10 -3.82 -16.50
CA PHE A 188 -7.31 -3.15 -16.01
C PHE A 188 -8.50 -3.32 -16.96
N PHE A 189 -8.30 -3.25 -18.27
CA PHE A 189 -9.40 -3.50 -19.21
C PHE A 189 -9.84 -4.98 -19.18
N ILE A 190 -8.90 -5.92 -19.08
CA ILE A 190 -9.22 -7.34 -18.91
C ILE A 190 -10.01 -7.55 -17.62
N SER A 191 -9.58 -6.96 -16.50
CA SER A 191 -10.31 -6.98 -15.23
C SER A 191 -11.74 -6.44 -15.41
N ALA A 192 -11.90 -5.26 -15.98
CA ALA A 192 -13.21 -4.63 -16.21
C ALA A 192 -14.13 -5.51 -17.07
N ILE A 193 -13.60 -6.16 -18.12
CA ILE A 193 -14.37 -7.08 -18.98
C ILE A 193 -14.78 -8.33 -18.19
N MET A 194 -13.85 -8.93 -17.43
CA MET A 194 -14.13 -10.10 -16.60
C MET A 194 -15.21 -9.81 -15.56
N LEU A 195 -15.12 -8.68 -14.88
CA LEU A 195 -16.06 -8.28 -13.83
C LEU A 195 -17.47 -8.02 -14.37
N ARG A 196 -17.63 -7.56 -15.62
CA ARG A 196 -18.94 -7.44 -16.29
C ARG A 196 -19.67 -8.78 -16.44
N GLY A 197 -18.94 -9.91 -16.40
CA GLY A 197 -19.51 -11.25 -16.44
C GLY A 197 -20.14 -11.74 -15.13
N ILE A 198 -19.97 -10.99 -14.04
CA ILE A 198 -20.57 -11.29 -12.73
C ILE A 198 -22.03 -10.80 -12.75
N LYS A 199 -22.95 -11.69 -12.40
CA LYS A 199 -24.39 -11.35 -12.37
C LYS A 199 -24.72 -10.53 -11.12
N PRO A 200 -25.52 -9.45 -11.26
CA PRO A 200 -26.03 -8.72 -10.10
C PRO A 200 -26.80 -9.66 -9.15
N HIS A 201 -26.63 -9.44 -7.86
CA HIS A 201 -27.37 -10.15 -6.82
C HIS A 201 -28.25 -9.14 -6.05
N PRO A 202 -29.43 -9.52 -5.54
CA PRO A 202 -30.28 -8.61 -4.75
C PRO A 202 -29.57 -7.95 -3.56
N GLY A 203 -28.55 -8.59 -2.99
CA GLY A 203 -27.70 -8.04 -1.93
C GLY A 203 -26.67 -6.99 -2.37
N ASP A 204 -26.42 -6.81 -3.69
CA ASP A 204 -25.46 -5.84 -4.22
C ASP A 204 -26.00 -4.40 -4.19
N ALA A 205 -27.28 -4.21 -3.82
CA ALA A 205 -27.88 -2.89 -3.69
C ALA A 205 -27.15 -2.07 -2.61
N PRO A 206 -26.94 -0.77 -2.82
CA PRO A 206 -26.43 0.10 -1.78
C PRO A 206 -27.26 -0.10 -0.51
N LEU A 207 -26.60 -0.19 0.65
CA LEU A 207 -27.30 -0.23 1.93
C LEU A 207 -28.27 0.97 1.93
N ALA A 208 -29.57 0.67 1.96
CA ALA A 208 -30.61 1.67 2.03
C ALA A 208 -30.62 2.28 3.44
N ARG A 209 -29.57 3.00 3.78
CA ARG A 209 -29.70 4.09 4.74
C ARG A 209 -30.64 5.07 4.08
N GLU A 210 -31.73 5.39 4.77
CA GLU A 210 -32.83 6.22 4.30
C GLU A 210 -32.40 7.26 3.27
N LYS A 211 -33.04 7.26 2.10
CA LYS A 211 -32.78 8.17 0.96
C LYS A 211 -32.80 9.67 1.33
N SER A 212 -32.97 10.00 2.60
CA SER A 212 -33.13 11.37 3.12
C SER A 212 -31.86 11.98 3.73
N GLU A 213 -30.79 11.21 4.01
CA GLU A 213 -29.59 11.85 4.52
C GLU A 213 -28.86 12.58 3.39
N SER A 214 -28.93 13.90 3.45
CA SER A 214 -28.15 14.82 2.62
C SER A 214 -26.67 14.46 2.68
N TRP A 215 -25.93 14.65 1.59
CA TRP A 215 -24.46 14.56 1.57
C TRP A 215 -23.82 15.34 2.73
N GLN A 216 -24.41 16.46 3.15
CA GLN A 216 -23.95 17.29 4.27
C GLN A 216 -23.96 16.51 5.60
N HIS A 217 -25.00 15.71 5.87
CA HIS A 217 -25.06 14.89 7.08
C HIS A 217 -24.04 13.75 7.08
N ALA A 218 -23.79 13.15 5.91
CA ALA A 218 -22.73 12.15 5.77
C ALA A 218 -21.33 12.74 6.01
N TRP A 219 -21.07 13.95 5.51
CA TRP A 219 -19.82 14.67 5.76
C TRP A 219 -19.66 15.00 7.25
N ALA A 220 -20.72 15.48 7.89
CA ALA A 220 -20.71 15.75 9.34
C ALA A 220 -20.42 14.47 10.14
N GLY A 221 -21.01 13.33 9.74
CA GLY A 221 -20.75 12.02 10.34
C GLY A 221 -19.29 11.59 10.25
N ILE A 222 -18.64 11.75 9.07
CA ILE A 222 -17.21 11.43 8.90
C ILE A 222 -16.34 12.26 9.85
N TRP A 223 -16.61 13.55 9.96
CA TRP A 223 -15.85 14.42 10.87
C TRP A 223 -16.04 14.04 12.33
N THR A 224 -17.27 13.64 12.71
CA THR A 224 -17.55 13.16 14.07
C THR A 224 -16.80 11.85 14.34
N ASP A 225 -16.90 10.88 13.43
CA ASP A 225 -16.19 9.59 13.54
C ASP A 225 -14.67 9.76 13.58
N ALA A 226 -14.11 10.65 12.73
CA ALA A 226 -12.70 10.98 12.72
C ALA A 226 -12.24 11.65 14.02
N LYS A 227 -13.04 12.57 14.58
CA LYS A 227 -12.76 13.22 15.88
C LYS A 227 -12.78 12.20 17.02
N GLU A 228 -13.77 11.32 17.07
CA GLU A 228 -13.83 10.27 18.09
C GLU A 228 -12.67 9.29 17.98
N GLY A 229 -12.35 8.85 16.75
CA GLY A 229 -11.17 8.02 16.50
C GLY A 229 -9.87 8.70 16.92
N LEU A 230 -9.70 9.99 16.57
CA LEU A 230 -8.53 10.79 16.94
C LEU A 230 -8.45 11.00 18.46
N ALA A 231 -9.56 11.28 19.11
CA ALA A 231 -9.61 11.44 20.57
C ALA A 231 -9.17 10.14 21.27
N LEU A 232 -9.68 8.99 20.84
CA LEU A 232 -9.25 7.70 21.41
C LEU A 232 -7.76 7.44 21.16
N ILE A 233 -7.27 7.70 19.95
CA ILE A 233 -5.84 7.55 19.62
C ILE A 233 -4.99 8.45 20.52
N TRP A 234 -5.41 9.70 20.73
CA TRP A 234 -4.65 10.66 21.52
C TRP A 234 -4.59 10.29 23.01
N HIS A 235 -5.72 9.82 23.56
CA HIS A 235 -5.83 9.45 24.98
C HIS A 235 -5.28 8.05 25.29
N THR A 236 -5.07 7.20 24.26
CA THR A 236 -4.49 5.86 24.44
C THR A 236 -3.00 5.89 24.09
N PRO A 237 -2.07 5.80 25.06
CA PRO A 237 -0.64 5.95 24.81
C PRO A 237 -0.09 4.98 23.76
N VAL A 238 -0.62 3.75 23.72
CA VAL A 238 -0.25 2.72 22.74
C VAL A 238 -0.67 3.13 21.33
N LEU A 239 -1.95 3.48 21.13
CA LEU A 239 -2.47 3.90 19.82
C LEU A 239 -1.79 5.19 19.31
N ARG A 240 -1.50 6.13 20.23
CA ARG A 240 -0.75 7.34 19.90
C ARG A 240 0.65 7.05 19.43
N SER A 241 1.36 6.14 20.12
CA SER A 241 2.71 5.70 19.72
C SER A 241 2.70 5.01 18.37
N ILE A 242 1.73 4.15 18.12
CA ILE A 242 1.52 3.47 16.83
C ILE A 242 1.24 4.49 15.72
N GLY A 243 0.28 5.40 15.93
CA GLY A 243 -0.09 6.43 14.96
C GLY A 243 1.08 7.33 14.60
N PHE A 244 1.84 7.80 15.61
CA PHE A 244 3.03 8.62 15.39
C PHE A 244 4.12 7.86 14.62
N SER A 245 4.39 6.61 15.00
CA SER A 245 5.39 5.78 14.30
C SER A 245 5.03 5.56 12.84
N LEU A 246 3.75 5.23 12.54
CA LEU A 246 3.25 5.06 11.19
C LEU A 246 3.37 6.32 10.34
N MET A 247 2.93 7.46 10.89
CA MET A 247 2.95 8.75 10.20
C MET A 247 4.38 9.15 9.84
N MET A 248 5.28 9.09 10.82
CA MET A 248 6.67 9.51 10.64
C MET A 248 7.44 8.54 9.74
N TRP A 249 7.19 7.23 9.89
CA TRP A 249 7.79 6.23 9.01
C TRP A 249 7.35 6.40 7.56
N ASN A 250 6.05 6.61 7.30
CA ASN A 250 5.55 6.88 5.94
C ASN A 250 6.11 8.19 5.37
N PHE A 251 6.22 9.23 6.19
CA PHE A 251 6.84 10.49 5.79
C PHE A 251 8.29 10.28 5.30
N LEU A 252 9.12 9.61 6.11
CA LEU A 252 10.52 9.31 5.76
C LEU A 252 10.62 8.36 4.56
N LYS A 253 9.75 7.35 4.49
CA LYS A 253 9.65 6.45 3.35
C LYS A 253 9.38 7.21 2.04
N HIS A 254 8.51 8.22 2.06
CA HIS A 254 8.18 8.99 0.87
C HIS A 254 9.31 9.96 0.47
N ILE A 255 10.12 10.46 1.43
CA ILE A 255 11.39 11.14 1.11
C ILE A 255 12.30 10.22 0.30
N TYR A 256 12.46 8.98 0.75
CA TYR A 256 13.26 7.97 0.06
C TYR A 256 12.67 7.57 -1.31
N LEU A 257 11.36 7.27 -1.38
CA LEU A 257 10.70 6.83 -2.62
C LEU A 257 10.77 7.85 -3.74
N ALA A 258 10.73 9.15 -3.41
CA ALA A 258 10.81 10.23 -4.38
C ALA A 258 12.08 10.20 -5.21
N ILE A 259 13.18 9.65 -4.67
CA ILE A 259 14.52 9.78 -5.29
C ILE A 259 15.20 8.45 -5.58
N VAL A 260 14.71 7.33 -5.03
CA VAL A 260 15.40 6.03 -5.12
C VAL A 260 15.61 5.55 -6.55
N ILE A 261 14.64 5.77 -7.44
CA ILE A 261 14.75 5.36 -8.86
C ILE A 261 15.77 6.26 -9.59
N LEU A 262 15.81 7.56 -9.28
CA LEU A 262 16.87 8.44 -9.80
C LEU A 262 18.24 8.00 -9.32
N PHE A 263 18.39 7.66 -8.04
CA PHE A 263 19.62 7.15 -7.47
C PHE A 263 20.07 5.86 -8.18
N ALA A 264 19.14 4.91 -8.37
CA ALA A 264 19.41 3.66 -9.07
C ALA A 264 19.83 3.88 -10.53
N THR A 265 19.16 4.79 -11.24
CA THR A 265 19.38 4.99 -12.69
C THR A 265 20.53 5.94 -13.00
N ARG A 266 20.77 6.99 -12.19
CA ARG A 266 21.78 8.01 -12.46
C ARG A 266 23.08 7.79 -11.71
N ASP A 267 23.00 7.62 -10.38
CA ASP A 267 24.21 7.48 -9.55
C ASP A 267 24.83 6.08 -9.69
N LEU A 268 23.99 5.04 -9.84
CA LEU A 268 24.44 3.65 -9.95
C LEU A 268 24.40 3.11 -11.39
N ALA A 269 23.87 3.85 -12.35
CA ALA A 269 23.72 3.46 -13.76
C ALA A 269 23.10 2.07 -13.97
N LEU A 270 22.15 1.70 -13.12
CA LEU A 270 21.48 0.39 -13.15
C LEU A 270 20.47 0.31 -14.30
N SER A 271 20.53 -0.79 -15.05
CA SER A 271 19.50 -1.09 -16.04
C SER A 271 18.16 -1.45 -15.38
N PRO A 272 17.01 -1.25 -16.08
CA PRO A 272 15.68 -1.60 -15.55
C PRO A 272 15.57 -3.04 -15.07
N GLY A 273 16.23 -3.99 -15.78
CA GLY A 273 16.26 -5.40 -15.37
C GLY A 273 16.95 -5.61 -14.02
N LYS A 274 18.09 -4.94 -13.78
CA LYS A 274 18.78 -5.00 -12.47
C LYS A 274 17.93 -4.37 -11.36
N ILE A 275 17.25 -3.25 -11.64
CA ILE A 275 16.33 -2.61 -10.70
C ILE A 275 15.20 -3.58 -10.34
N GLY A 276 14.61 -4.28 -11.32
CA GLY A 276 13.60 -5.30 -11.07
C GLY A 276 14.09 -6.43 -10.14
N VAL A 277 15.30 -6.94 -10.36
CA VAL A 277 15.91 -7.96 -9.48
C VAL A 277 16.14 -7.43 -8.06
N ILE A 278 16.57 -6.18 -7.91
CA ILE A 278 16.76 -5.52 -6.61
C ILE A 278 15.43 -5.47 -5.85
N PHE A 279 14.35 -5.08 -6.51
CA PHE A 279 13.02 -5.03 -5.88
C PHE A 279 12.42 -6.43 -5.63
N MET A 280 12.82 -7.47 -6.38
CA MET A 280 12.47 -8.85 -6.02
C MET A 280 13.07 -9.26 -4.66
N MET A 281 14.29 -8.82 -4.35
CA MET A 281 14.89 -9.12 -3.04
C MET A 281 14.12 -8.46 -1.89
N ALA A 282 13.49 -7.31 -2.13
CA ALA A 282 12.51 -6.72 -1.20
C ALA A 282 11.35 -7.68 -0.93
N GLY A 283 10.76 -8.27 -1.97
CA GLY A 283 9.71 -9.29 -1.84
C GLY A 283 10.14 -10.53 -1.05
N VAL A 284 11.39 -10.97 -1.18
CA VAL A 284 11.94 -12.04 -0.34
C VAL A 284 11.98 -11.62 1.13
N GLY A 285 12.39 -10.37 1.42
CA GLY A 285 12.38 -9.80 2.77
C GLY A 285 10.98 -9.78 3.39
N PHE A 286 9.98 -9.38 2.61
CA PHE A 286 8.57 -9.40 3.01
C PHE A 286 8.10 -10.81 3.42
N LEU A 287 8.38 -11.83 2.60
CA LEU A 287 8.01 -13.22 2.89
C LEU A 287 8.76 -13.77 4.11
N ALA A 288 10.05 -13.49 4.22
CA ALA A 288 10.86 -13.91 5.37
C ALA A 288 10.31 -13.30 6.67
N ALA A 289 9.95 -12.02 6.66
CA ALA A 289 9.32 -11.37 7.82
C ALA A 289 8.02 -12.06 8.24
N SER A 290 7.17 -12.39 7.28
CA SER A 290 5.90 -13.10 7.56
C SER A 290 6.12 -14.47 8.19
N ALA A 291 7.18 -15.19 7.78
CA ALA A 291 7.52 -16.49 8.32
C ALA A 291 8.12 -16.42 9.73
N PHE A 292 8.94 -15.41 10.03
CA PHE A 292 9.68 -15.32 11.28
C PHE A 292 9.00 -14.46 12.35
N CYS A 293 8.04 -13.59 12.00
CA CYS A 293 7.43 -12.62 12.90
C CYS A 293 6.83 -13.26 14.15
N GLN A 294 6.12 -14.39 14.01
CA GLN A 294 5.51 -15.08 15.14
C GLN A 294 6.58 -15.58 16.13
N SER A 295 7.60 -16.30 15.67
CA SER A 295 8.67 -16.81 16.51
C SER A 295 9.45 -15.70 17.21
N LEU A 296 9.63 -14.56 16.54
CA LEU A 296 10.25 -13.38 17.15
C LEU A 296 9.35 -12.79 18.24
N ASN A 297 8.04 -12.70 18.02
CA ASN A 297 7.07 -12.21 19.00
C ASN A 297 7.00 -13.08 20.24
N GLU A 298 6.99 -14.41 20.07
CA GLU A 298 6.99 -15.38 21.18
C GLU A 298 8.25 -15.25 22.06
N ARG A 299 9.39 -14.93 21.44
CA ARG A 299 10.67 -14.84 22.15
C ARG A 299 10.95 -13.48 22.80
N TYR A 300 10.57 -12.38 22.13
CA TYR A 300 10.97 -11.03 22.52
C TYR A 300 9.79 -10.12 22.84
N GLY A 301 8.56 -10.53 22.56
CA GLY A 301 7.34 -9.74 22.74
C GLY A 301 6.99 -8.87 21.52
N VAL A 302 5.70 -8.59 21.38
CA VAL A 302 5.10 -7.91 20.20
C VAL A 302 5.63 -6.48 20.03
N GLY A 303 5.74 -5.73 21.12
CA GLY A 303 6.18 -4.34 21.07
C GLY A 303 7.67 -4.18 20.73
N PRO A 304 8.59 -4.83 21.43
CA PRO A 304 10.02 -4.80 21.08
C PRO A 304 10.31 -5.25 19.65
N VAL A 305 9.64 -6.30 19.16
CA VAL A 305 9.80 -6.82 17.80
C VAL A 305 9.28 -5.80 16.77
N MET A 306 8.16 -5.13 17.06
CA MET A 306 7.66 -4.03 16.22
C MET A 306 8.68 -2.89 16.12
N LEU A 307 9.27 -2.46 17.24
CA LEU A 307 10.27 -1.39 17.27
C LEU A 307 11.60 -1.79 16.62
N PHE A 308 11.99 -3.06 16.74
CA PHE A 308 13.11 -3.62 15.99
C PHE A 308 12.89 -3.51 14.48
N GLY A 309 11.71 -3.92 13.98
CA GLY A 309 11.34 -3.80 12.57
C GLY A 309 11.42 -2.36 12.06
N LEU A 310 10.88 -1.40 12.83
CA LEU A 310 10.94 0.02 12.53
C LEU A 310 12.39 0.53 12.42
N THR A 311 13.23 0.16 13.37
CA THR A 311 14.64 0.57 13.42
C THR A 311 15.45 -0.05 12.27
N LEU A 312 15.22 -1.33 11.99
CA LEU A 312 15.88 -2.06 10.91
C LEU A 312 15.54 -1.45 9.54
N SER A 313 14.28 -1.08 9.31
CA SER A 313 13.88 -0.44 8.06
C SER A 313 14.58 0.92 7.87
N GLY A 314 14.73 1.72 8.93
CA GLY A 314 15.51 2.95 8.90
C GLY A 314 17.02 2.72 8.64
N ALA A 315 17.62 1.73 9.31
CA ALA A 315 19.01 1.35 9.08
C ALA A 315 19.28 0.92 7.63
N SER A 316 18.31 0.24 7.02
CA SER A 316 18.41 -0.25 5.64
C SER A 316 18.52 0.89 4.62
N TRP A 317 17.92 2.05 4.85
CA TRP A 317 18.14 3.22 3.98
C TRP A 317 19.58 3.74 4.04
N LEU A 318 20.22 3.68 5.22
CA LEU A 318 21.65 3.99 5.30
C LEU A 318 22.50 2.99 4.52
N MET A 319 22.13 1.71 4.57
CA MET A 319 22.77 0.69 3.74
C MET A 319 22.60 0.98 2.25
N VAL A 320 21.42 1.45 1.79
CA VAL A 320 21.24 1.94 0.40
C VAL A 320 22.18 3.11 0.09
N ALA A 321 22.35 4.04 1.01
CA ALA A 321 23.23 5.20 0.80
C ALA A 321 24.73 4.83 0.64
N THR A 322 25.17 3.68 1.15
CA THR A 322 26.55 3.19 0.99
C THR A 322 26.80 2.44 -0.33
N VAL A 323 25.74 2.15 -1.10
CA VAL A 323 25.89 1.44 -2.39
C VAL A 323 26.69 2.27 -3.38
N THR A 324 27.69 1.65 -4.02
CA THR A 324 28.54 2.24 -5.06
C THR A 324 28.36 1.49 -6.38
N ALA A 325 28.74 2.13 -7.50
CA ALA A 325 28.63 1.54 -8.83
C ALA A 325 29.79 0.54 -9.09
N GLU A 326 29.76 -0.59 -8.40
CA GLU A 326 30.79 -1.64 -8.47
C GLU A 326 30.19 -2.97 -8.92
N TYR A 327 30.99 -4.02 -8.98
CA TYR A 327 30.55 -5.36 -9.42
C TYR A 327 29.42 -5.95 -8.58
N VAL A 328 29.36 -5.66 -7.28
CA VAL A 328 28.35 -6.19 -6.34
C VAL A 328 27.17 -5.26 -6.09
N THR A 329 27.01 -4.17 -6.84
CA THR A 329 25.96 -3.15 -6.67
C THR A 329 24.56 -3.74 -6.52
N THR A 330 24.18 -4.67 -7.41
CA THR A 330 22.86 -5.29 -7.41
C THR A 330 22.61 -6.10 -6.14
N LEU A 331 23.58 -6.87 -5.67
CA LEU A 331 23.47 -7.66 -4.45
C LEU A 331 23.41 -6.77 -3.21
N HIS A 332 24.31 -5.77 -3.12
CA HIS A 332 24.35 -4.86 -1.97
C HIS A 332 23.05 -4.07 -1.85
N PHE A 333 22.55 -3.49 -2.95
CA PHE A 333 21.29 -2.76 -2.95
C PHE A 333 20.11 -3.70 -2.68
N GLY A 334 20.10 -4.89 -3.27
CA GLY A 334 19.06 -5.90 -3.03
C GLY A 334 19.01 -6.34 -1.58
N LEU A 335 20.15 -6.57 -0.92
CA LEU A 335 20.19 -6.88 0.52
C LEU A 335 19.68 -5.72 1.36
N ALA A 336 19.98 -4.47 1.00
CA ALA A 336 19.43 -3.32 1.68
C ALA A 336 17.90 -3.28 1.58
N LEU A 337 17.31 -3.54 0.40
CA LEU A 337 15.87 -3.63 0.25
C LEU A 337 15.26 -4.86 0.92
N PHE A 338 15.96 -6.00 0.95
CA PHE A 338 15.55 -7.16 1.73
C PHE A 338 15.35 -6.78 3.20
N PHE A 339 16.34 -6.16 3.84
CA PHE A 339 16.25 -5.77 5.25
C PHE A 339 15.23 -4.65 5.46
N PHE A 340 15.06 -3.76 4.49
CA PHE A 340 14.03 -2.73 4.54
C PHE A 340 12.63 -3.35 4.63
N ASP A 341 12.27 -4.24 3.70
CA ASP A 341 10.93 -4.84 3.68
C ASP A 341 10.75 -5.90 4.77
N PHE A 342 11.81 -6.60 5.16
CA PHE A 342 11.78 -7.46 6.35
C PHE A 342 11.41 -6.66 7.60
N GLY A 343 12.08 -5.53 7.85
CA GLY A 343 11.78 -4.68 9.00
C GLY A 343 10.39 -4.02 8.91
N ALA A 344 10.04 -3.50 7.74
CA ALA A 344 8.76 -2.86 7.48
C ALA A 344 7.58 -3.82 7.68
N MET A 345 7.71 -5.08 7.23
CA MET A 345 6.63 -6.07 7.37
C MET A 345 6.49 -6.58 8.81
N ILE A 346 7.60 -6.79 9.53
CA ILE A 346 7.55 -7.06 10.98
C ILE A 346 6.82 -5.94 11.72
N PHE A 347 7.16 -4.68 11.43
CA PHE A 347 6.47 -3.52 11.99
C PHE A 347 4.98 -3.55 11.66
N PHE A 348 4.62 -3.81 10.39
CA PHE A 348 3.24 -3.77 9.93
C PHE A 348 2.37 -4.89 10.51
N ILE A 349 2.87 -6.14 10.60
CA ILE A 349 2.14 -7.26 11.22
C ILE A 349 1.81 -6.93 12.67
N ASN A 350 2.81 -6.48 13.43
CA ASN A 350 2.63 -6.13 14.85
C ASN A 350 1.71 -4.91 15.03
N TYR A 351 1.79 -3.93 14.12
CA TYR A 351 0.85 -2.81 14.07
C TYR A 351 -0.59 -3.29 13.93
N LEU A 352 -0.87 -4.19 12.98
CA LEU A 352 -2.22 -4.72 12.77
C LEU A 352 -2.72 -5.44 14.02
N THR A 353 -1.88 -6.27 14.63
CA THR A 353 -2.19 -7.05 15.82
C THR A 353 -2.50 -6.16 17.03
N LEU A 354 -1.61 -5.22 17.34
CA LEU A 354 -1.80 -4.30 18.49
C LEU A 354 -3.00 -3.38 18.30
N ARG A 355 -3.21 -2.86 17.10
CA ARG A 355 -4.40 -2.04 16.80
C ARG A 355 -5.69 -2.79 17.07
N GLN A 356 -5.77 -4.07 16.65
CA GLN A 356 -6.96 -4.89 16.85
C GLN A 356 -7.17 -5.28 18.32
N ALA A 357 -6.08 -5.51 19.05
CA ALA A 357 -6.14 -5.87 20.46
C ALA A 357 -6.57 -4.68 21.35
N VAL A 358 -6.04 -3.48 21.09
CA VAL A 358 -6.26 -2.29 21.92
C VAL A 358 -7.59 -1.60 21.64
N ALA A 359 -8.04 -1.57 20.38
CA ALA A 359 -9.23 -0.82 20.00
C ALA A 359 -10.52 -1.52 20.48
N PRO A 360 -11.44 -0.82 21.21
CA PRO A 360 -12.74 -1.35 21.59
C PRO A 360 -13.54 -1.80 20.36
N ASN A 361 -14.31 -2.88 20.48
CA ASN A 361 -15.03 -3.48 19.36
C ASN A 361 -15.89 -2.47 18.58
N HIS A 362 -16.62 -1.60 19.29
CA HIS A 362 -17.54 -0.62 18.69
C HIS A 362 -16.82 0.57 18.03
N LEU A 363 -15.54 0.81 18.31
CA LEU A 363 -14.72 1.88 17.73
C LEU A 363 -13.64 1.38 16.77
N ARG A 364 -13.48 0.07 16.58
CA ARG A 364 -12.42 -0.50 15.72
C ARG A 364 -12.39 0.09 14.31
N GLY A 365 -13.55 0.29 13.70
CA GLY A 365 -13.65 0.90 12.36
C GLY A 365 -13.13 2.33 12.35
N ARG A 366 -13.57 3.15 13.31
CA ARG A 366 -13.17 4.56 13.44
C ARG A 366 -11.67 4.72 13.72
N VAL A 367 -11.13 3.92 14.64
CA VAL A 367 -9.69 3.88 14.94
C VAL A 367 -8.88 3.46 13.71
N THR A 368 -9.36 2.44 12.99
CA THR A 368 -8.68 1.93 11.78
C THR A 368 -8.60 2.99 10.70
N SER A 369 -9.71 3.62 10.33
CA SER A 369 -9.74 4.64 9.27
C SER A 369 -8.92 5.87 9.66
N THR A 370 -8.98 6.29 10.93
CA THR A 370 -8.20 7.42 11.44
C THR A 370 -6.70 7.13 11.44
N LEU A 371 -6.26 5.92 11.87
CA LEU A 371 -4.85 5.54 11.82
C LEU A 371 -4.31 5.44 10.39
N ILE A 372 -5.10 4.90 9.45
CA ILE A 372 -4.73 4.86 8.03
C ILE A 372 -4.57 6.30 7.49
N PHE A 373 -5.51 7.19 7.81
CA PHE A 373 -5.42 8.59 7.40
C PHE A 373 -4.18 9.28 7.97
N ILE A 374 -3.93 9.13 9.29
CA ILE A 374 -2.73 9.65 9.95
C ILE A 374 -1.46 9.11 9.26
N ALA A 375 -1.43 7.81 8.96
CA ALA A 375 -0.28 7.17 8.33
C ALA A 375 0.10 7.80 6.99
N VAL A 376 -0.89 8.14 6.15
CA VAL A 376 -0.63 8.66 4.79
C VAL A 376 -0.65 10.18 4.70
N SER A 377 -1.08 10.89 5.75
CA SER A 377 -1.33 12.34 5.74
C SER A 377 -0.09 13.16 5.33
N LEU A 378 1.11 12.76 5.76
CA LEU A 378 2.36 13.44 5.45
C LEU A 378 3.10 12.87 4.22
N SER A 379 2.56 11.83 3.57
CA SER A 379 3.23 11.19 2.43
C SER A 379 3.51 12.14 1.26
N PRO A 380 2.56 12.99 0.80
CA PRO A 380 2.86 13.95 -0.27
C PRO A 380 3.92 14.99 0.14
N ILE A 381 3.90 15.42 1.41
CA ILE A 381 4.89 16.37 1.94
C ILE A 381 6.27 15.72 1.97
N GLY A 382 6.36 14.46 2.42
CA GLY A 382 7.59 13.68 2.40
C GLY A 382 8.18 13.56 0.98
N SER A 383 7.32 13.26 -0.01
CA SER A 383 7.72 13.17 -1.43
C SER A 383 8.27 14.50 -1.95
N LEU A 384 7.58 15.61 -1.70
CA LEU A 384 8.05 16.94 -2.11
C LEU A 384 9.37 17.31 -1.45
N LEU A 385 9.50 17.08 -0.14
CA LEU A 385 10.75 17.33 0.59
C LEU A 385 11.88 16.46 0.06
N GLY A 386 11.63 15.18 -0.25
CA GLY A 386 12.62 14.30 -0.88
C GLY A 386 13.11 14.84 -2.23
N GLY A 387 12.19 15.36 -3.05
CA GLY A 387 12.51 16.00 -4.32
C GLY A 387 13.33 17.28 -4.16
N VAL A 388 12.93 18.16 -3.22
CA VAL A 388 13.67 19.40 -2.90
C VAL A 388 15.06 19.06 -2.37
N MET A 389 15.17 18.19 -1.38
CA MET A 389 16.45 17.78 -0.79
C MET A 389 17.35 17.11 -1.82
N GLY A 390 16.79 16.25 -2.69
CA GLY A 390 17.52 15.63 -3.78
C GLY A 390 18.09 16.64 -4.77
N THR A 391 17.41 17.78 -4.97
CA THR A 391 17.88 18.85 -5.86
C THR A 391 19.01 19.67 -5.23
N TYR A 392 18.92 20.01 -3.94
CA TYR A 392 19.89 20.91 -3.29
C TYR A 392 21.05 20.16 -2.64
N PHE A 393 20.84 19.01 -2.05
CA PHE A 393 21.84 18.24 -1.31
C PHE A 393 22.33 16.99 -2.05
N GLY A 394 21.67 16.62 -3.18
CA GLY A 394 21.96 15.42 -3.94
C GLY A 394 21.22 14.18 -3.43
N LEU A 395 21.14 13.15 -4.27
CA LEU A 395 20.31 11.97 -4.05
C LEU A 395 20.80 11.16 -2.83
N ARG A 396 22.10 10.91 -2.75
CA ARG A 396 22.72 10.13 -1.68
C ARG A 396 22.53 10.78 -0.30
N ALA A 397 22.74 12.09 -0.17
CA ALA A 397 22.54 12.80 1.09
C ALA A 397 21.09 12.75 1.54
N THR A 398 20.14 12.83 0.60
CA THR A 398 18.69 12.71 0.90
C THR A 398 18.36 11.32 1.43
N ILE A 399 18.93 10.24 0.87
CA ILE A 399 18.76 8.88 1.40
C ILE A 399 19.35 8.78 2.82
N VAL A 400 20.53 9.38 3.06
CA VAL A 400 21.13 9.42 4.42
C VAL A 400 20.20 10.11 5.41
N VAL A 401 19.59 11.25 5.05
CA VAL A 401 18.65 11.97 5.93
C VAL A 401 17.43 11.10 6.25
N ALA A 402 16.86 10.41 5.25
CA ALA A 402 15.75 9.48 5.49
C ALA A 402 16.18 8.34 6.44
N GLY A 403 17.36 7.76 6.23
CA GLY A 403 17.89 6.67 7.06
C GLY A 403 18.20 7.11 8.49
N VAL A 404 18.88 8.24 8.67
CA VAL A 404 19.15 8.81 10.00
C VAL A 404 17.83 9.16 10.71
N GLY A 405 16.88 9.77 9.99
CA GLY A 405 15.54 10.03 10.52
C GLY A 405 14.83 8.75 10.96
N GLY A 406 14.93 7.66 10.18
CA GLY A 406 14.39 6.35 10.54
C GLY A 406 15.04 5.75 11.78
N LEU A 407 16.37 5.84 11.92
CA LEU A 407 17.06 5.42 13.13
C LEU A 407 16.68 6.25 14.34
N ILE A 408 16.64 7.59 14.20
CA ILE A 408 16.20 8.48 15.29
C ILE A 408 14.78 8.11 15.73
N LEU A 409 13.87 7.88 14.79
CA LEU A 409 12.52 7.44 15.10
C LEU A 409 12.52 6.12 15.85
N GLY A 410 13.26 5.10 15.35
CA GLY A 410 13.39 3.80 16.00
C GLY A 410 13.91 3.92 17.44
N PHE A 411 15.02 4.61 17.64
CA PHE A 411 15.61 4.81 18.97
C PHE A 411 14.72 5.66 19.89
N ALA A 412 14.07 6.70 19.37
CA ALA A 412 13.12 7.49 20.15
C ALA A 412 11.94 6.62 20.63
N MET A 413 11.41 5.77 19.75
CA MET A 413 10.34 4.83 20.12
C MET A 413 10.82 3.79 21.14
N LEU A 414 12.02 3.24 20.97
CA LEU A 414 12.62 2.33 21.96
C LEU A 414 12.83 2.99 23.34
N ARG A 415 13.11 4.31 23.38
CA ARG A 415 13.39 5.03 24.64
C ARG A 415 12.13 5.54 25.33
N TYR A 416 11.15 6.02 24.56
CA TYR A 416 10.02 6.80 25.09
C TYR A 416 8.65 6.13 24.90
N SER A 417 8.51 5.17 24.00
CA SER A 417 7.22 4.54 23.74
C SER A 417 6.88 3.46 24.77
N PRO A 418 5.62 3.35 25.18
CA PRO A 418 5.13 2.24 26.01
C PRO A 418 5.25 0.89 25.28
N LEU A 419 5.36 0.86 23.97
CA LEU A 419 5.49 -0.35 23.16
C LEU A 419 6.68 -1.21 23.57
N ARG A 420 7.78 -0.61 24.06
CA ARG A 420 8.98 -1.35 24.48
C ARG A 420 8.73 -2.38 25.59
N GLN A 421 7.70 -2.17 26.41
CA GLN A 421 7.36 -3.01 27.56
C GLN A 421 6.25 -4.02 27.24
N MET A 422 5.70 -3.99 26.03
CA MET A 422 4.59 -4.85 25.64
C MET A 422 5.08 -6.20 25.13
N HIS A 423 5.21 -7.15 26.05
CA HIS A 423 5.58 -8.52 25.72
C HIS A 423 4.36 -9.36 25.33
N GLU A 424 3.20 -9.07 25.94
CA GLU A 424 1.92 -9.70 25.68
C GLU A 424 0.94 -8.70 25.05
N LEU A 425 -0.13 -9.23 24.47
CA LEU A 425 -1.19 -8.40 23.90
C LEU A 425 -1.98 -7.75 25.05
N PRO A 426 -2.18 -6.43 25.04
CA PRO A 426 -2.97 -5.76 26.07
C PRO A 426 -4.45 -6.09 25.93
N GLU A 427 -5.17 -6.03 27.06
CA GLU A 427 -6.63 -6.07 27.04
C GLU A 427 -7.21 -4.84 26.31
N PRO A 428 -8.40 -4.97 25.69
CA PRO A 428 -9.07 -3.85 25.05
C PRO A 428 -9.30 -2.70 26.05
N VAL A 429 -9.03 -1.48 25.63
CA VAL A 429 -9.26 -0.30 26.47
C VAL A 429 -10.77 -0.13 26.68
N GLU A 430 -11.24 -0.09 27.92
CA GLU A 430 -12.58 0.33 28.24
C GLU A 430 -12.81 1.76 27.75
N SER A 431 -13.91 2.00 27.01
CA SER A 431 -14.16 3.31 26.45
C SER A 431 -14.40 4.34 27.56
N PRO A 432 -13.73 5.50 27.53
CA PRO A 432 -14.04 6.59 28.47
C PRO A 432 -15.40 7.25 28.23
N VAL A 433 -16.07 6.90 27.13
CA VAL A 433 -17.41 7.37 26.80
C VAL A 433 -18.40 6.47 27.53
N ARG A 434 -18.89 6.89 28.67
CA ARG A 434 -20.08 6.31 29.31
C ARG A 434 -21.20 6.32 28.27
N THR A 435 -21.63 5.14 27.81
CA THR A 435 -22.96 5.00 27.19
C THR A 435 -23.96 5.55 28.19
N PRO A 436 -24.88 6.48 27.83
CA PRO A 436 -26.01 6.78 28.69
C PRO A 436 -26.71 5.46 28.93
N GLU A 437 -26.75 5.00 30.18
CA GLU A 437 -27.58 3.90 30.58
C GLU A 437 -28.98 4.19 30.04
N MET A 438 -29.50 3.28 29.23
CA MET A 438 -30.93 3.26 28.91
C MET A 438 -31.64 3.10 30.26
N ALA A 439 -32.06 4.22 30.83
CA ALA A 439 -33.02 4.23 31.90
C ALA A 439 -34.32 3.60 31.33
N VAL A 440 -34.65 2.45 31.87
CA VAL A 440 -35.89 1.69 31.66
C VAL A 440 -37.07 2.53 32.13
#